data_6c37e1f1e9a6e7727aa6c1d2f9b83b9b
#
_entry.id   6c37e1f1e9a6e7727aa6c1d2f9b83b9b
#
_cell.length_a   1.000
_cell.length_b   1.000
_cell.length_c   1.000
_cell.angle_alpha   90.00
_cell.angle_beta   90.00
_cell.angle_gamma   90.00
#
_symmetry.space_group_name_H-M   'P 1'
#
loop_
_entity.id
_entity.type
_entity.pdbx_description
1 polymer ?
#
loop_
_entity_poly.entity_id
_entity_poly.type
_entity_poly.pdbx_seq_one_letter_code
_entity_poly.pdbx_strand_id
1 'polypeptide(L)'
;VPLRVTVKLVIYDRESSTKAVKEIKEQEVYMGEIPLMTENGTFIINGTERVIVSQLHRSPGVFFSHDSGKTHSSGKLLYNARVIPYRGSWLDFEFDPKDQVFVRIDRRRKLPATVLMRALGFDTEQILDMFFDNNVFHLGEEMHSLELIPDRLRGDVASFDIKDKKGK
;
A
#
# COMPACT_ATOMS: atom_id res chain seq x y z
N VAL A 1 1.50 -24.74 -30.46
CA VAL A 1 2.94 -24.51 -30.32
C VAL A 1 3.39 -24.99 -28.95
N PRO A 2 4.40 -25.87 -28.84
CA PRO A 2 4.90 -26.32 -27.55
C PRO A 2 5.55 -25.19 -26.77
N LEU A 3 5.19 -25.06 -25.51
CA LEU A 3 5.80 -24.15 -24.56
C LEU A 3 6.85 -24.90 -23.74
N ARG A 4 8.10 -24.48 -23.84
CA ARG A 4 9.21 -25.00 -23.04
C ARG A 4 9.83 -23.86 -22.27
N VAL A 5 10.18 -24.13 -21.02
CA VAL A 5 10.77 -23.14 -20.10
C VAL A 5 12.08 -23.69 -19.57
N THR A 6 13.13 -22.92 -19.67
CA THR A 6 14.41 -23.25 -19.03
C THR A 6 14.34 -22.80 -17.57
N VAL A 7 14.33 -23.77 -16.67
CA VAL A 7 14.32 -23.55 -15.23
C VAL A 7 15.74 -23.60 -14.69
N LYS A 8 16.15 -22.57 -13.96
CA LYS A 8 17.46 -22.47 -13.33
C LYS A 8 17.31 -22.52 -11.82
N LEU A 9 17.84 -23.57 -11.19
CA LEU A 9 17.90 -23.73 -9.75
C LEU A 9 19.29 -23.27 -9.26
N VAL A 10 19.30 -22.20 -8.47
CA VAL A 10 20.53 -21.70 -7.84
C VAL A 10 20.55 -22.15 -6.39
N ILE A 11 21.52 -22.97 -6.02
CA ILE A 11 21.72 -23.46 -4.67
C ILE A 11 22.79 -22.61 -4.01
N TYR A 12 22.42 -21.95 -2.92
CA TYR A 12 23.33 -21.13 -2.13
C TYR A 12 23.97 -21.94 -0.99
N ASP A 13 25.21 -21.63 -0.67
CA ASP A 13 25.86 -22.17 0.51
C ASP A 13 25.28 -21.53 1.77
N ARG A 14 24.72 -22.37 2.67
CA ARG A 14 24.11 -21.91 3.92
C ARG A 14 25.13 -21.51 4.99
N GLU A 15 26.36 -22.00 4.88
CA GLU A 15 27.44 -21.72 5.84
C GLU A 15 28.20 -20.44 5.50
N SER A 16 28.02 -19.93 4.29
CA SER A 16 28.68 -18.70 3.83
C SER A 16 27.83 -17.47 4.19
N SER A 17 28.40 -16.52 4.91
CA SER A 17 27.78 -15.23 5.23
C SER A 17 27.47 -14.38 4.00
N THR A 18 28.13 -14.66 2.87
CA THR A 18 28.01 -13.92 1.59
C THR A 18 27.01 -14.52 0.61
N LYS A 19 26.24 -15.57 1.01
CA LYS A 19 25.34 -16.31 0.11
C LYS A 19 26.01 -16.74 -1.20
N ALA A 20 27.22 -17.28 -1.08
CA ALA A 20 27.95 -17.79 -2.24
C ALA A 20 27.11 -18.87 -2.96
N VAL A 21 27.14 -18.85 -4.29
CA VAL A 21 26.46 -19.86 -5.10
C VAL A 21 27.25 -21.16 -5.03
N LYS A 22 26.64 -22.22 -4.50
CA LYS A 22 27.25 -23.54 -4.39
C LYS A 22 27.10 -24.32 -5.69
N GLU A 23 25.94 -24.29 -6.30
CA GLU A 23 25.63 -25.05 -7.51
C GLU A 23 24.54 -24.37 -8.31
N ILE A 24 24.61 -24.51 -9.63
CA ILE A 24 23.53 -24.08 -10.54
C ILE A 24 23.15 -25.30 -11.37
N LYS A 25 21.85 -25.65 -11.32
CA LYS A 25 21.24 -26.68 -12.18
C LYS A 25 20.28 -26.03 -13.14
N GLU A 26 20.39 -26.34 -14.41
CA GLU A 26 19.54 -25.81 -15.45
C GLU A 26 18.92 -26.95 -16.25
N GLN A 27 17.61 -26.87 -16.48
CA GLN A 27 16.87 -27.89 -17.23
C GLN A 27 15.75 -27.24 -18.01
N GLU A 28 15.57 -27.68 -19.25
CA GLU A 28 14.40 -27.34 -20.06
C GLU A 28 13.22 -28.25 -19.68
N VAL A 29 12.10 -27.62 -19.33
CA VAL A 29 10.85 -28.30 -18.90
C VAL A 29 9.75 -27.98 -19.89
N TYR A 30 9.08 -29.01 -20.36
CA TYR A 30 7.86 -28.88 -21.19
C TYR A 30 6.69 -28.48 -20.29
N MET A 31 6.03 -27.36 -20.63
CA MET A 31 4.94 -26.78 -19.84
C MET A 31 3.55 -27.02 -20.45
N GLY A 32 3.50 -27.54 -21.65
CA GLY A 32 2.26 -27.75 -22.37
C GLY A 32 2.26 -27.13 -23.76
N GLU A 33 1.08 -26.92 -24.33
CA GLU A 33 0.90 -26.33 -25.65
C GLU A 33 0.03 -25.10 -25.60
N ILE A 34 0.36 -24.11 -26.43
CA ILE A 34 -0.46 -22.92 -26.68
C ILE A 34 -1.05 -23.04 -28.08
N PRO A 35 -2.40 -22.88 -28.26
CA PRO A 35 -2.99 -22.86 -29.58
C PRO A 35 -2.38 -21.77 -30.45
N LEU A 36 -2.15 -22.07 -31.72
CA LEU A 36 -1.71 -21.08 -32.70
C LEU A 36 -2.91 -20.28 -33.18
N MET A 37 -2.75 -18.97 -33.25
CA MET A 37 -3.77 -18.09 -33.81
C MET A 37 -3.86 -18.25 -35.33
N THR A 38 -5.07 -18.35 -35.87
CA THR A 38 -5.33 -18.36 -37.31
C THR A 38 -5.15 -16.93 -37.89
N GLU A 39 -5.12 -16.82 -39.20
CA GLU A 39 -5.06 -15.53 -39.91
C GLU A 39 -6.27 -14.63 -39.60
N ASN A 40 -7.39 -15.18 -39.23
CA ASN A 40 -8.62 -14.47 -38.87
C ASN A 40 -8.66 -14.03 -37.39
N GLY A 41 -7.61 -14.29 -36.59
CA GLY A 41 -7.60 -13.97 -35.16
C GLY A 41 -8.37 -14.93 -34.27
N THR A 42 -8.62 -16.15 -34.75
CA THR A 42 -9.33 -17.22 -34.05
C THR A 42 -8.38 -18.32 -33.61
N PHE A 43 -8.86 -19.24 -32.77
CA PHE A 43 -8.15 -20.41 -32.30
C PHE A 43 -8.99 -21.65 -32.53
N ILE A 44 -8.39 -22.75 -32.95
CA ILE A 44 -9.07 -24.06 -33.08
C ILE A 44 -8.85 -24.82 -31.78
N ILE A 45 -9.92 -24.96 -30.99
CA ILE A 45 -9.92 -25.68 -29.72
C ILE A 45 -10.91 -26.86 -29.80
N ASN A 46 -10.41 -28.08 -29.64
CA ASN A 46 -11.21 -29.29 -29.72
C ASN A 46 -12.06 -29.36 -31.03
N GLY A 47 -11.46 -28.95 -32.14
CA GLY A 47 -12.13 -28.96 -33.46
C GLY A 47 -13.14 -27.81 -33.67
N THR A 48 -13.29 -26.90 -32.71
CA THR A 48 -14.21 -25.76 -32.80
C THR A 48 -13.40 -24.45 -32.90
N GLU A 49 -13.78 -23.59 -33.84
CA GLU A 49 -13.23 -22.28 -33.98
C GLU A 49 -13.72 -21.34 -32.84
N ARG A 50 -12.80 -20.75 -32.12
CA ARG A 50 -13.09 -19.89 -30.96
C ARG A 50 -12.32 -18.60 -31.04
N VAL A 51 -12.86 -17.56 -30.41
CA VAL A 51 -12.25 -16.22 -30.33
C VAL A 51 -12.17 -15.80 -28.86
N ILE A 52 -11.13 -15.07 -28.53
CA ILE A 52 -10.98 -14.47 -27.20
C ILE A 52 -11.80 -13.18 -27.16
N VAL A 53 -12.76 -13.12 -26.22
CA VAL A 53 -13.60 -11.94 -26.01
C VAL A 53 -13.08 -11.19 -24.82
N SER A 54 -12.90 -9.87 -24.97
CA SER A 54 -12.51 -8.98 -23.87
C SER A 54 -13.61 -8.92 -22.81
N GLN A 55 -13.25 -9.10 -21.56
CA GLN A 55 -14.17 -8.99 -20.43
C GLN A 55 -14.07 -7.60 -19.83
N LEU A 56 -15.23 -6.94 -19.69
CA LEU A 56 -15.31 -5.69 -18.96
C LEU A 56 -15.08 -5.94 -17.45
N HIS A 57 -14.12 -5.24 -16.88
CA HIS A 57 -13.83 -5.29 -15.45
C HIS A 57 -13.52 -3.90 -14.89
N ARG A 58 -13.53 -3.78 -13.58
CA ARG A 58 -13.11 -2.54 -12.92
C ARG A 58 -11.63 -2.30 -13.19
N SER A 59 -11.27 -1.08 -13.61
CA SER A 59 -9.86 -0.74 -13.86
C SER A 59 -9.03 -0.84 -12.56
N PRO A 60 -7.76 -1.26 -12.66
CA PRO A 60 -6.85 -1.16 -11.53
C PRO A 60 -6.70 0.29 -11.09
N GLY A 61 -6.53 0.51 -9.79
CA GLY A 61 -6.37 1.84 -9.24
C GLY A 61 -6.88 1.97 -7.82
N VAL A 62 -6.93 3.21 -7.31
CA VAL A 62 -7.46 3.54 -5.99
C VAL A 62 -8.77 4.29 -6.17
N PHE A 63 -9.81 3.83 -5.49
CA PHE A 63 -11.15 4.41 -5.51
C PHE A 63 -11.51 4.89 -4.12
N PHE A 64 -11.89 6.16 -4.03
CA PHE A 64 -12.34 6.77 -2.78
C PHE A 64 -13.85 6.92 -2.80
N SER A 65 -14.50 6.63 -1.67
CA SER A 65 -15.94 6.79 -1.50
C SER A 65 -16.32 7.04 -0.04
N HIS A 66 -17.58 7.28 0.22
CA HIS A 66 -18.14 7.43 1.56
C HIS A 66 -19.55 6.85 1.60
N ASP A 67 -20.05 6.58 2.80
CA ASP A 67 -21.36 5.97 3.04
C ASP A 67 -22.55 6.96 2.99
N SER A 68 -22.30 8.24 2.73
CA SER A 68 -23.28 9.32 2.75
C SER A 68 -23.99 9.49 4.11
N GLY A 69 -23.33 9.11 5.22
CA GLY A 69 -23.85 9.22 6.57
C GLY A 69 -24.97 8.24 6.92
N LYS A 70 -25.16 7.19 6.13
CA LYS A 70 -26.26 6.21 6.31
C LYS A 70 -25.96 5.12 7.33
N THR A 71 -24.67 4.82 7.57
CA THR A 71 -24.25 3.68 8.39
C THR A 71 -24.33 3.98 9.88
N HIS A 72 -24.10 5.22 10.29
CA HIS A 72 -24.09 5.61 11.70
C HIS A 72 -25.18 6.64 12.02
N SER A 73 -25.82 6.50 13.19
CA SER A 73 -26.95 7.35 13.63
C SER A 73 -26.61 8.84 13.75
N SER A 74 -25.32 9.19 13.95
CA SER A 74 -24.86 10.58 14.02
C SER A 74 -24.82 11.31 12.67
N GLY A 75 -25.07 10.62 11.55
CA GLY A 75 -24.93 11.17 10.21
C GLY A 75 -23.48 11.45 9.78
N LYS A 76 -22.48 10.99 10.56
CA LYS A 76 -21.05 11.15 10.24
C LYS A 76 -20.71 10.41 8.96
N LEU A 77 -20.00 11.10 8.05
CA LEU A 77 -19.50 10.47 6.82
C LEU A 77 -18.36 9.51 7.16
N LEU A 78 -18.53 8.25 6.81
CA LEU A 78 -17.50 7.24 6.93
C LEU A 78 -16.84 7.05 5.57
N TYR A 79 -15.59 7.47 5.49
CA TYR A 79 -14.79 7.36 4.26
C TYR A 79 -14.21 5.97 4.11
N ASN A 80 -14.04 5.57 2.87
CA ASN A 80 -13.34 4.34 2.53
C ASN A 80 -12.50 4.53 1.27
N ALA A 81 -11.46 3.73 1.16
CA ALA A 81 -10.62 3.67 -0.02
C ALA A 81 -10.40 2.20 -0.41
N ARG A 82 -10.54 1.92 -1.70
CA ARG A 82 -10.34 0.58 -2.26
C ARG A 82 -9.21 0.59 -3.25
N VAL A 83 -8.20 -0.24 -3.00
CA VAL A 83 -7.09 -0.48 -3.90
C VAL A 83 -7.38 -1.74 -4.69
N ILE A 84 -7.51 -1.59 -6.00
CA ILE A 84 -7.77 -2.69 -6.94
C ILE A 84 -6.50 -2.91 -7.76
N PRO A 85 -5.83 -4.08 -7.61
CA PRO A 85 -4.67 -4.41 -8.43
C PRO A 85 -5.09 -4.91 -9.81
N TYR A 86 -4.16 -4.94 -10.75
CA TYR A 86 -4.38 -5.60 -12.04
C TYR A 86 -4.73 -7.08 -11.87
N ARG A 87 -4.03 -7.75 -10.96
CA ARG A 87 -4.25 -9.15 -10.58
C ARG A 87 -3.88 -9.36 -9.12
N GLY A 88 -4.78 -9.94 -8.34
CA GLY A 88 -4.55 -10.24 -6.93
C GLY A 88 -5.70 -9.81 -6.03
N SER A 89 -5.48 -9.86 -4.74
CA SER A 89 -6.48 -9.51 -3.72
C SER A 89 -6.70 -8.02 -3.63
N TRP A 90 -7.94 -7.62 -3.40
CA TRP A 90 -8.29 -6.22 -3.15
C TRP A 90 -7.95 -5.83 -1.73
N LEU A 91 -7.62 -4.54 -1.55
CA LEU A 91 -7.32 -3.94 -0.28
C LEU A 91 -8.31 -2.82 -0.02
N ASP A 92 -9.09 -2.95 1.04
CA ASP A 92 -10.08 -1.95 1.45
C ASP A 92 -9.64 -1.27 2.74
N PHE A 93 -9.57 0.07 2.74
CA PHE A 93 -9.40 0.88 3.94
C PHE A 93 -10.75 1.46 4.34
N GLU A 94 -11.11 1.36 5.61
CA GLU A 94 -12.40 1.79 6.15
C GLU A 94 -12.18 2.62 7.41
N PHE A 95 -12.81 3.79 7.48
CA PHE A 95 -12.90 4.57 8.70
C PHE A 95 -14.09 4.12 9.54
N ASP A 96 -13.92 4.04 10.83
CA ASP A 96 -15.02 3.82 11.77
C ASP A 96 -15.55 5.16 12.32
N PRO A 97 -16.68 5.16 13.05
CA PRO A 97 -17.23 6.39 13.66
C PRO A 97 -16.32 7.05 14.68
N LYS A 98 -15.31 6.33 15.21
CA LYS A 98 -14.30 6.81 16.17
C LYS A 98 -13.02 7.31 15.49
N ASP A 99 -13.04 7.53 14.17
CA ASP A 99 -11.90 7.92 13.35
C ASP A 99 -10.71 6.93 13.34
N GLN A 100 -11.00 5.66 13.67
CA GLN A 100 -10.01 4.62 13.54
C GLN A 100 -10.02 4.07 12.12
N VAL A 101 -8.83 3.80 11.58
CA VAL A 101 -8.65 3.27 10.23
C VAL A 101 -8.39 1.77 10.31
N PHE A 102 -9.20 1.02 9.60
CA PHE A 102 -9.08 -0.41 9.45
C PHE A 102 -8.74 -0.77 8.00
N VAL A 103 -8.07 -1.89 7.84
CA VAL A 103 -7.78 -2.48 6.55
C VAL A 103 -8.39 -3.86 6.45
N ARG A 104 -8.91 -4.19 5.28
CA ARG A 104 -9.43 -5.51 4.94
C ARG A 104 -8.75 -6.00 3.67
N ILE A 105 -8.17 -7.20 3.74
CA ILE A 105 -7.52 -7.84 2.62
C ILE A 105 -8.45 -8.95 2.14
N ASP A 106 -8.81 -8.90 0.86
CA ASP A 106 -9.65 -9.92 0.19
C ASP A 106 -10.95 -10.24 0.96
N ARG A 107 -11.64 -9.20 1.44
CA ARG A 107 -12.88 -9.30 2.23
C ARG A 107 -12.79 -10.11 3.52
N ARG A 108 -11.60 -10.41 4.00
CA ARG A 108 -11.38 -11.10 5.28
C ARG A 108 -11.65 -10.17 6.46
N ARG A 109 -11.41 -10.65 7.68
CA ARG A 109 -11.55 -9.87 8.92
C ARG A 109 -10.72 -8.59 8.85
N LYS A 110 -11.31 -7.48 9.24
CA LYS A 110 -10.62 -6.18 9.29
C LYS A 110 -9.55 -6.16 10.38
N LEU A 111 -8.43 -5.50 10.08
CA LEU A 111 -7.29 -5.27 10.95
C LEU A 111 -7.06 -3.77 11.10
N PRO A 112 -6.48 -3.27 12.18
CA PRO A 112 -6.01 -1.88 12.25
C PRO A 112 -5.02 -1.59 11.12
N ALA A 113 -5.14 -0.42 10.47
CA ALA A 113 -4.26 -0.07 9.34
C ALA A 113 -2.78 0.00 9.74
N THR A 114 -2.49 0.36 11.00
CA THR A 114 -1.13 0.39 11.56
C THR A 114 -0.45 -0.99 11.55
N VAL A 115 -1.22 -2.08 11.66
CA VAL A 115 -0.67 -3.45 11.54
C VAL A 115 -0.14 -3.71 10.14
N LEU A 116 -0.91 -3.29 9.11
CA LEU A 116 -0.45 -3.40 7.73
C LEU A 116 0.80 -2.54 7.49
N MET A 117 0.82 -1.30 7.98
CA MET A 117 1.97 -0.41 7.81
C MET A 117 3.25 -0.99 8.44
N ARG A 118 3.14 -1.54 9.65
CA ARG A 118 4.27 -2.24 10.30
C ARG A 118 4.72 -3.47 9.53
N ALA A 119 3.79 -4.22 8.95
CA ALA A 119 4.12 -5.35 8.09
C ALA A 119 4.84 -4.93 6.79
N LEU A 120 4.59 -3.71 6.30
CA LEU A 120 5.31 -3.11 5.18
C LEU A 120 6.69 -2.54 5.56
N GLY A 121 7.04 -2.54 6.86
CA GLY A 121 8.35 -2.13 7.35
C GLY A 121 8.40 -0.73 7.96
N PHE A 122 7.27 -0.03 8.08
CA PHE A 122 7.23 1.28 8.75
C PHE A 122 7.32 1.10 10.26
N ASP A 123 8.19 1.86 10.91
CA ASP A 123 8.25 1.96 12.36
C ASP A 123 7.21 2.96 12.91
N THR A 124 7.15 3.10 14.24
CA THR A 124 6.16 3.96 14.89
C THR A 124 6.41 5.44 14.60
N GLU A 125 7.67 5.86 14.56
CA GLU A 125 8.08 7.23 14.30
C GLU A 125 7.70 7.64 12.88
N GLN A 126 8.03 6.82 11.88
CA GLN A 126 7.66 7.02 10.48
C GLN A 126 6.14 7.11 10.28
N ILE A 127 5.36 6.26 10.98
CA ILE A 127 3.89 6.31 10.90
C ILE A 127 3.37 7.62 11.49
N LEU A 128 3.91 8.07 12.64
CA LEU A 128 3.50 9.33 13.25
C LEU A 128 3.86 10.52 12.36
N ASP A 129 5.06 10.57 11.81
CA ASP A 129 5.52 11.63 10.91
C ASP A 129 4.68 11.72 9.62
N MET A 130 4.18 10.56 9.15
CA MET A 130 3.38 10.51 7.93
C MET A 130 1.97 11.10 8.12
N PHE A 131 1.37 10.96 9.31
CA PHE A 131 -0.04 11.31 9.55
C PHE A 131 -0.25 12.49 10.48
N PHE A 132 0.76 12.90 11.22
CA PHE A 132 0.65 13.97 12.20
C PHE A 132 1.75 15.00 12.03
N ASP A 133 1.39 16.23 12.27
CA ASP A 133 2.35 17.32 12.37
C ASP A 133 3.10 17.22 13.70
N ASN A 134 4.41 17.24 13.66
CA ASN A 134 5.25 17.17 14.85
C ASN A 134 5.72 18.56 15.29
N ASN A 135 5.85 18.75 16.59
CA ASN A 135 6.53 19.90 17.17
C ASN A 135 7.97 19.50 17.51
N VAL A 136 8.93 20.30 17.08
CA VAL A 136 10.34 20.06 17.33
C VAL A 136 10.78 20.84 18.58
N PHE A 137 11.17 20.10 19.63
CA PHE A 137 11.74 20.66 20.86
C PHE A 137 13.25 20.49 20.83
N HIS A 138 13.97 21.57 21.00
CA HIS A 138 15.41 21.54 21.19
C HIS A 138 15.70 21.56 22.69
N LEU A 139 16.27 20.47 23.19
CA LEU A 139 16.59 20.32 24.60
C LEU A 139 18.00 20.89 24.88
N GLY A 140 18.08 22.00 25.60
CA GLY A 140 19.33 22.54 26.08
C GLY A 140 19.52 22.27 27.58
N GLU A 141 20.73 22.44 28.10
CA GLU A 141 21.02 22.22 29.53
C GLU A 141 20.29 23.18 30.45
N GLU A 142 20.16 24.46 30.08
CA GLU A 142 19.51 25.48 30.87
C GLU A 142 18.11 25.88 30.36
N MET A 143 17.88 25.80 29.06
CA MET A 143 16.61 26.17 28.44
C MET A 143 16.20 25.19 27.35
N HIS A 144 14.91 24.92 27.28
CA HIS A 144 14.32 24.20 26.18
C HIS A 144 13.64 25.17 25.23
N SER A 145 13.81 25.00 23.93
CA SER A 145 13.15 25.80 22.91
C SER A 145 12.28 24.98 22.00
N LEU A 146 11.17 25.57 21.60
CA LEU A 146 10.24 24.98 20.62
C LEU A 146 10.38 25.76 19.33
N GLU A 147 10.50 25.04 18.22
CA GLU A 147 10.42 25.63 16.89
C GLU A 147 9.02 26.19 16.66
N LEU A 148 8.94 27.47 16.34
CA LEU A 148 7.71 28.23 16.23
C LEU A 148 7.24 28.19 14.76
N ILE A 149 6.08 27.58 14.53
CA ILE A 149 5.46 27.51 13.21
C ILE A 149 4.31 28.53 13.17
N PRO A 150 4.47 29.68 12.48
CA PRO A 150 3.50 30.79 12.54
C PRO A 150 2.08 30.40 12.15
N ASP A 151 1.92 29.52 11.16
CA ASP A 151 0.60 29.10 10.67
C ASP A 151 -0.20 28.29 11.71
N ARG A 152 0.47 27.61 12.64
CA ARG A 152 -0.16 26.86 13.73
C ARG A 152 -0.60 27.74 14.90
N LEU A 153 -0.02 28.94 15.02
CA LEU A 153 -0.34 29.92 16.07
C LEU A 153 -1.47 30.86 15.68
N ARG A 154 -2.00 30.75 14.47
CA ARG A 154 -3.07 31.62 13.99
C ARG A 154 -4.34 31.43 14.84
N GLY A 155 -4.68 32.45 15.63
CA GLY A 155 -5.85 32.46 16.53
C GLY A 155 -5.51 32.18 18.00
N ASP A 156 -4.27 31.80 18.31
CA ASP A 156 -3.81 31.66 19.69
C ASP A 156 -3.50 33.02 20.29
N VAL A 157 -3.69 33.11 21.59
CA VAL A 157 -3.36 34.33 22.39
C VAL A 157 -2.10 34.08 23.20
N ALA A 158 -1.11 34.91 23.03
CA ALA A 158 0.12 34.82 23.82
C ALA A 158 -0.16 35.05 25.32
N SER A 159 0.37 34.16 26.17
CA SER A 159 0.22 34.26 27.62
C SER A 159 1.04 35.39 28.23
N PHE A 160 2.01 35.92 27.48
CA PHE A 160 2.92 37.02 27.89
C PHE A 160 3.41 37.78 26.66
N ASP A 161 3.93 38.99 26.88
CA ASP A 161 4.47 39.83 25.80
C ASP A 161 5.67 39.17 25.13
N ILE A 162 5.58 38.94 23.82
CA ILE A 162 6.71 38.47 23.03
C ILE A 162 7.49 39.68 22.54
N LYS A 163 8.74 39.84 23.02
CA LYS A 163 9.62 40.93 22.65
C LYS A 163 10.71 40.47 21.68
N ASP A 164 11.06 41.32 20.73
CA ASP A 164 12.21 41.10 19.88
C ASP A 164 13.54 41.25 20.65
N LYS A 165 14.67 40.93 19.99
CA LYS A 165 16.01 41.08 20.59
C LYS A 165 16.36 42.54 21.00
N LYS A 166 15.56 43.51 20.59
CA LYS A 166 15.70 44.93 20.91
C LYS A 166 14.71 45.43 21.98
N GLY A 167 13.92 44.52 22.55
CA GLY A 167 12.97 44.80 23.63
C GLY A 167 11.67 45.47 23.17
N LYS A 168 11.41 45.52 21.87
CA LYS A 168 10.14 46.01 21.30
C LYS A 168 9.11 44.92 21.18
#